data_eba9242fce0d3f03f68eff00ea1a7893
#
_entry.id   eba9242fce0d3f03f68eff00ea1a7893
#
_cell.length_a   1.000
_cell.length_b   1.000
_cell.length_c   1.000
_cell.angle_alpha   90.00
_cell.angle_beta   90.00
_cell.angle_gamma   90.00
#
_symmetry.space_group_name_H-M   'P 1'
#
loop_
_entity.id
_entity.type
_entity.pdbx_description
1 polymer ?
#
loop_
_entity_poly.entity_id
_entity_poly.type
_entity_poly.pdbx_seq_one_letter_code
_entity_poly.pdbx_strand_id
1 'polypeptide(L)'
;PVSCEVDIYGALSEFIAQCVTGQSVTLLRDAAEGESGFRLTNYPALYAGDLQIDLVDGKIRPVLSVHVEDYLLGVVPYEMSDSFPLEALKAQAVAARTYALRSQNPTQPYDLVDTTNDQVYRGYVPGNDRTERAIRETRGVCGFYRDQLAQCYYSASNGGQTELVETVWPTDEDFGYYAFGDDPYDVANPDSVVRTFEMKKAYGEEETAPYALRSLLATQLFDQLTALGYDPTPESVRVDGVSAVSVSGAASEDNKYMTRLTLTVSI
;
A
#
# COMPACT_ATOMS: atom_id res chain seq x y z
N PRO A 1 14.30 -2.66 23.93
CA PRO A 1 15.15 -1.88 23.04
C PRO A 1 15.22 -2.58 21.70
N VAL A 2 14.74 -1.93 20.65
CA VAL A 2 14.92 -2.40 19.28
C VAL A 2 16.29 -1.85 18.87
N SER A 3 17.32 -2.70 18.84
CA SER A 3 18.60 -2.34 18.26
C SER A 3 18.45 -2.45 16.74
N CYS A 4 18.51 -1.33 16.03
CA CYS A 4 18.73 -1.29 14.61
C CYS A 4 20.24 -1.15 14.40
N GLU A 5 20.90 -2.21 13.94
CA GLU A 5 22.27 -2.11 13.46
C GLU A 5 22.24 -1.48 12.08
N VAL A 6 22.71 -0.27 11.99
CA VAL A 6 22.99 0.41 10.74
C VAL A 6 24.49 0.26 10.50
N ASP A 7 24.89 -0.49 9.48
CA ASP A 7 26.28 -0.51 9.03
C ASP A 7 26.60 0.84 8.40
N ILE A 8 27.07 1.75 9.25
CA ILE A 8 27.61 3.03 8.83
C ILE A 8 29.12 2.80 8.72
N TYR A 9 29.66 2.89 7.53
CA TYR A 9 31.09 2.88 7.32
C TYR A 9 31.72 4.10 8.04
N GLY A 10 32.17 3.90 9.29
CA GLY A 10 32.84 4.91 10.10
C GLY A 10 32.23 5.15 11.49
N ALA A 11 32.84 6.02 12.27
CA ALA A 11 32.69 6.25 13.71
C ALA A 11 31.32 6.79 14.22
N LEU A 12 30.21 6.64 13.49
CA LEU A 12 28.91 7.21 13.82
C LEU A 12 28.02 6.31 14.69
N SER A 13 28.30 5.01 14.79
CA SER A 13 27.50 4.08 15.61
C SER A 13 27.46 4.43 17.09
N GLU A 14 28.58 4.93 17.62
CA GLU A 14 28.67 5.39 19.02
C GLU A 14 27.89 6.68 19.26
N PHE A 15 27.75 7.54 18.27
CA PHE A 15 27.05 8.82 18.40
C PHE A 15 25.54 8.65 18.47
N ILE A 16 24.97 7.76 17.65
CA ILE A 16 23.52 7.47 17.66
C ILE A 16 23.08 6.86 19.00
N ALA A 17 23.94 6.03 19.62
CA ALA A 17 23.66 5.43 20.93
C ALA A 17 23.57 6.45 22.07
N GLN A 18 24.04 7.69 21.87
CA GLN A 18 24.03 8.76 22.87
C GLN A 18 22.85 9.73 22.71
N CYS A 19 22.04 9.60 21.63
CA CYS A 19 20.87 10.46 21.44
C CYS A 19 19.80 10.21 22.51
N VAL A 20 19.19 11.30 22.99
CA VAL A 20 18.03 11.25 23.88
C VAL A 20 16.77 11.61 23.11
N THR A 21 15.60 11.25 23.65
CA THR A 21 14.31 11.58 23.05
C THR A 21 14.22 13.07 22.67
N GLY A 22 13.78 13.37 21.46
CA GLY A 22 13.68 14.72 20.91
C GLY A 22 14.95 15.20 20.21
N GLN A 23 16.01 14.40 20.15
CA GLN A 23 17.19 14.67 19.33
C GLN A 23 17.09 13.95 17.99
N SER A 24 17.69 14.54 16.97
CA SER A 24 17.82 13.92 15.66
C SER A 24 19.28 13.93 15.20
N VAL A 25 19.62 12.94 14.40
CA VAL A 25 20.90 12.84 13.70
C VAL A 25 20.62 12.71 12.21
N THR A 26 21.26 13.53 11.40
CA THR A 26 21.15 13.42 9.95
C THR A 26 22.48 12.94 9.37
N LEU A 27 22.41 11.86 8.61
CA LEU A 27 23.50 11.32 7.82
C LEU A 27 23.31 11.81 6.39
N LEU A 28 24.21 12.68 5.94
CA LEU A 28 24.14 13.23 4.60
C LEU A 28 24.74 12.24 3.60
N ARG A 29 24.05 12.03 2.50
CA ARG A 29 24.57 11.32 1.35
C ARG A 29 25.70 12.16 0.75
N ASP A 30 26.85 11.53 0.45
CA ASP A 30 27.82 12.14 -0.42
C ASP A 30 27.18 12.29 -1.81
N ALA A 31 27.02 13.53 -2.27
CA ALA A 31 26.19 13.92 -3.42
C ALA A 31 26.72 13.46 -4.78
N ALA A 32 27.55 12.45 -4.81
CA ALA A 32 28.00 11.84 -6.05
C ALA A 32 26.84 11.13 -6.77
N GLU A 33 26.80 11.23 -8.07
CA GLU A 33 25.99 10.35 -8.91
C GLU A 33 26.41 8.90 -8.66
N GLY A 34 25.44 7.98 -8.61
CA GLY A 34 25.71 6.54 -8.52
C GLY A 34 25.31 5.89 -7.20
N GLU A 35 26.08 4.89 -6.76
CA GLU A 35 25.74 4.01 -5.65
C GLU A 35 25.97 4.60 -4.24
N SER A 36 25.84 5.91 -4.06
CA SER A 36 25.96 6.53 -2.75
C SER A 36 24.65 6.53 -1.98
N GLY A 37 24.68 6.12 -0.71
CA GLY A 37 23.51 6.02 0.15
C GLY A 37 23.76 5.09 1.32
N PHE A 38 22.67 4.59 1.93
CA PHE A 38 22.71 3.76 3.13
C PHE A 38 22.24 2.34 2.79
N ARG A 39 22.86 1.37 3.47
CA ARG A 39 22.39 -0.03 3.48
C ARG A 39 22.10 -0.43 4.92
N LEU A 40 20.98 -1.08 5.13
CA LEU A 40 20.66 -1.66 6.43
C LEU A 40 21.12 -3.12 6.47
N THR A 41 21.67 -3.57 7.59
CA THR A 41 22.29 -4.91 7.72
C THR A 41 21.42 -6.05 7.19
N ASN A 42 20.11 -5.97 7.45
CA ASN A 42 19.15 -7.01 7.03
C ASN A 42 18.43 -6.70 5.71
N TYR A 43 18.80 -5.60 5.03
CA TYR A 43 18.17 -5.12 3.81
C TYR A 43 19.27 -4.74 2.82
N PRO A 44 19.57 -5.58 1.82
CA PRO A 44 20.70 -5.36 0.91
C PRO A 44 20.51 -4.19 -0.06
N ALA A 45 19.29 -3.64 -0.13
CA ALA A 45 18.98 -2.53 -1.01
C ALA A 45 19.71 -1.25 -0.61
N LEU A 46 19.99 -0.39 -1.59
CA LEU A 46 20.56 0.93 -1.39
C LEU A 46 19.43 1.95 -1.16
N TYR A 47 19.50 2.67 -0.06
CA TYR A 47 18.64 3.81 0.25
C TYR A 47 19.38 5.10 -0.15
N ALA A 48 19.08 5.58 -1.34
CA ALA A 48 19.81 6.67 -2.00
C ALA A 48 19.27 8.06 -1.58
N GLY A 49 19.65 8.56 -0.42
CA GLY A 49 19.18 9.85 0.10
C GLY A 49 19.89 10.23 1.39
N ASP A 50 19.43 11.32 2.01
CA ASP A 50 19.85 11.73 3.34
C ASP A 50 19.00 11.04 4.38
N LEU A 51 19.60 10.42 5.38
CA LEU A 51 18.89 9.67 6.42
C LEU A 51 18.87 10.48 7.72
N GLN A 52 17.70 10.95 8.11
CA GLN A 52 17.46 11.51 9.44
C GLN A 52 16.98 10.38 10.36
N ILE A 53 17.55 10.33 11.54
CA ILE A 53 17.18 9.38 12.60
C ILE A 53 16.70 10.19 13.79
N ASP A 54 15.41 10.07 14.11
CA ASP A 54 14.78 10.71 15.26
C ASP A 54 14.57 9.71 16.38
N LEU A 55 14.66 10.16 17.62
CA LEU A 55 14.21 9.40 18.78
C LEU A 55 12.89 10.01 19.28
N VAL A 56 11.78 9.31 19.06
CA VAL A 56 10.42 9.73 19.40
C VAL A 56 9.81 8.71 20.37
N ASP A 57 9.45 9.13 21.57
CA ASP A 57 8.85 8.26 22.60
C ASP A 57 9.65 6.97 22.85
N GLY A 58 10.98 7.08 22.84
CA GLY A 58 11.89 5.94 23.04
C GLY A 58 12.00 4.99 21.86
N LYS A 59 11.46 5.35 20.69
CA LYS A 59 11.53 4.59 19.45
C LYS A 59 12.33 5.34 18.39
N ILE A 60 13.09 4.61 17.61
CA ILE A 60 13.82 5.15 16.46
C ILE A 60 12.83 5.32 15.31
N ARG A 61 12.82 6.54 14.74
CA ARG A 61 12.10 6.87 13.51
C ARG A 61 13.10 7.30 12.45
N PRO A 62 13.42 6.44 11.46
CA PRO A 62 14.20 6.83 10.31
C PRO A 62 13.33 7.59 9.31
N VAL A 63 13.85 8.70 8.77
CA VAL A 63 13.22 9.47 7.70
C VAL A 63 14.24 9.67 6.58
N LEU A 64 13.96 9.16 5.40
CA LEU A 64 14.83 9.26 4.24
C LEU A 64 14.38 10.43 3.36
N SER A 65 15.25 11.44 3.19
CA SER A 65 15.05 12.49 2.20
C SER A 65 15.70 12.06 0.90
N VAL A 66 14.90 11.75 -0.10
CA VAL A 66 15.35 11.14 -1.36
C VAL A 66 14.84 11.95 -2.55
N HIS A 67 15.66 12.05 -3.60
CA HIS A 67 15.20 12.61 -4.87
C HIS A 67 14.14 11.69 -5.49
N VAL A 68 13.05 12.27 -6.05
CA VAL A 68 11.91 11.48 -6.54
C VAL A 68 12.30 10.42 -7.57
N GLU A 69 13.26 10.68 -8.44
CA GLU A 69 13.71 9.71 -9.45
C GLU A 69 14.45 8.52 -8.81
N ASP A 70 15.22 8.76 -7.75
CA ASP A 70 15.87 7.71 -6.97
C ASP A 70 14.83 6.93 -6.12
N TYR A 71 13.83 7.63 -5.59
CA TYR A 71 12.71 7.02 -4.90
C TYR A 71 11.95 6.01 -5.78
N LEU A 72 11.69 6.37 -7.04
CA LEU A 72 10.99 5.49 -7.97
C LEU A 72 11.74 4.19 -8.26
N LEU A 73 13.08 4.18 -8.17
CA LEU A 73 13.88 2.95 -8.30
C LEU A 73 13.62 1.93 -7.18
N GLY A 74 13.12 2.41 -6.05
CA GLY A 74 12.73 1.57 -4.91
C GLY A 74 11.24 1.33 -4.77
N VAL A 75 10.41 1.91 -5.63
CA VAL A 75 8.94 1.75 -5.66
C VAL A 75 8.49 0.93 -6.86
N VAL A 76 8.77 1.40 -8.07
CA VAL A 76 8.20 0.82 -9.31
C VAL A 76 8.48 -0.67 -9.48
N PRO A 77 9.69 -1.21 -9.15
CA PRO A 77 9.95 -2.64 -9.26
C PRO A 77 9.11 -3.52 -8.30
N TYR A 78 8.56 -2.93 -7.24
CA TYR A 78 7.73 -3.63 -6.26
C TYR A 78 6.23 -3.52 -6.58
N GLU A 79 5.85 -2.53 -7.37
CA GLU A 79 4.49 -2.38 -7.87
C GLU A 79 4.27 -3.18 -9.16
N MET A 80 5.29 -3.28 -10.01
CA MET A 80 5.17 -3.90 -11.32
C MET A 80 6.46 -4.65 -11.69
N SER A 81 6.33 -5.91 -12.10
CA SER A 81 7.49 -6.71 -12.53
C SER A 81 8.21 -6.11 -13.74
N ASP A 82 9.54 -6.20 -13.76
CA ASP A 82 10.38 -5.76 -14.90
C ASP A 82 10.06 -6.47 -16.22
N SER A 83 9.33 -7.60 -16.17
CA SER A 83 8.86 -8.33 -17.36
C SER A 83 7.71 -7.64 -18.12
N PHE A 84 7.05 -6.67 -17.50
CA PHE A 84 5.93 -5.96 -18.16
C PHE A 84 6.39 -5.15 -19.38
N PRO A 85 5.47 -4.83 -20.33
CA PRO A 85 5.77 -3.96 -21.45
C PRO A 85 6.34 -2.61 -20.99
N LEU A 86 7.33 -2.10 -21.74
CA LEU A 86 8.03 -0.86 -21.38
C LEU A 86 7.07 0.32 -21.18
N GLU A 87 6.04 0.44 -22.03
CA GLU A 87 5.06 1.53 -21.95
C GLU A 87 4.17 1.41 -20.68
N ALA A 88 3.89 0.18 -20.23
CA ALA A 88 3.20 -0.03 -18.95
C ALA A 88 4.08 0.39 -17.77
N LEU A 89 5.37 0.05 -17.79
CA LEU A 89 6.35 0.50 -16.78
C LEU A 89 6.50 2.03 -16.77
N LYS A 90 6.46 2.68 -17.96
CA LYS A 90 6.45 4.14 -18.07
C LYS A 90 5.21 4.76 -17.46
N ALA A 91 4.03 4.20 -17.73
CA ALA A 91 2.78 4.66 -17.14
C ALA A 91 2.81 4.54 -15.60
N GLN A 92 3.29 3.41 -15.08
CA GLN A 92 3.48 3.22 -13.64
C GLN A 92 4.46 4.22 -13.05
N ALA A 93 5.58 4.49 -13.72
CA ALA A 93 6.56 5.48 -13.25
C ALA A 93 5.97 6.89 -13.18
N VAL A 94 5.15 7.29 -14.17
CA VAL A 94 4.45 8.59 -14.17
C VAL A 94 3.42 8.65 -13.05
N ALA A 95 2.63 7.59 -12.87
CA ALA A 95 1.62 7.53 -11.80
C ALA A 95 2.28 7.59 -10.41
N ALA A 96 3.30 6.78 -10.16
CA ALA A 96 4.00 6.73 -8.88
C ALA A 96 4.71 8.05 -8.55
N ARG A 97 5.33 8.69 -9.55
CA ARG A 97 5.96 10.01 -9.40
C ARG A 97 4.95 11.07 -9.02
N THR A 98 3.82 11.10 -9.73
CA THR A 98 2.76 12.07 -9.50
C THR A 98 2.18 11.90 -8.10
N TYR A 99 1.91 10.68 -7.68
CA TYR A 99 1.45 10.35 -6.34
C TYR A 99 2.42 10.87 -5.26
N ALA A 100 3.70 10.53 -5.38
CA ALA A 100 4.72 10.92 -4.41
C ALA A 100 4.87 12.45 -4.29
N LEU A 101 4.91 13.15 -5.42
CA LEU A 101 5.03 14.61 -5.41
C LEU A 101 3.79 15.32 -4.88
N ARG A 102 2.60 14.75 -5.14
CA ARG A 102 1.35 15.28 -4.62
C ARG A 102 1.23 15.09 -3.10
N SER A 103 1.77 14.00 -2.58
CA SER A 103 1.68 13.64 -1.15
C SER A 103 2.60 14.47 -0.25
N GLN A 104 3.41 15.39 -0.80
CA GLN A 104 4.29 16.24 -0.01
C GLN A 104 3.50 17.04 1.02
N ASN A 105 3.92 16.95 2.28
CA ASN A 105 3.27 17.61 3.40
C ASN A 105 4.30 18.28 4.35
N PRO A 106 4.63 19.56 4.11
CA PRO A 106 5.64 20.25 4.90
C PRO A 106 5.26 20.45 6.39
N THR A 107 4.04 20.12 6.78
CA THR A 107 3.58 20.21 8.17
C THR A 107 3.83 18.93 8.96
N GLN A 108 4.21 17.86 8.28
CA GLN A 108 4.52 16.56 8.88
C GLN A 108 6.03 16.28 8.86
N PRO A 109 6.54 15.43 9.73
CA PRO A 109 7.96 15.06 9.74
C PRO A 109 8.39 14.20 8.54
N TYR A 110 7.45 13.67 7.77
CA TYR A 110 7.66 12.90 6.55
C TYR A 110 6.42 13.02 5.64
N ASP A 111 6.62 12.82 4.35
CA ASP A 111 5.57 12.95 3.32
C ASP A 111 4.81 11.64 3.11
N LEU A 112 5.51 10.51 3.18
CA LEU A 112 5.02 9.17 2.86
C LEU A 112 5.55 8.14 3.85
N VAL A 113 4.82 7.03 3.99
CA VAL A 113 5.31 5.81 4.66
C VAL A 113 5.65 4.73 3.63
N ASP A 114 6.61 3.88 3.96
CA ASP A 114 7.15 2.83 3.09
C ASP A 114 6.32 1.53 3.08
N THR A 115 5.02 1.66 3.30
CA THR A 115 4.07 0.56 3.43
C THR A 115 2.92 0.70 2.45
N THR A 116 2.02 -0.29 2.43
CA THR A 116 0.80 -0.27 1.62
C THR A 116 -0.20 0.83 1.98
N ASN A 117 0.06 1.63 3.01
CA ASN A 117 -0.75 2.81 3.30
C ASN A 117 -0.49 3.95 2.31
N ASP A 118 0.73 4.00 1.75
CA ASP A 118 1.11 4.91 0.66
C ASP A 118 1.72 4.09 -0.49
N GLN A 119 3.05 4.08 -0.61
CA GLN A 119 3.77 3.32 -1.64
C GLN A 119 4.83 2.46 -0.99
N VAL A 120 4.83 1.16 -1.28
CA VAL A 120 5.87 0.26 -0.77
C VAL A 120 7.23 0.67 -1.34
N TYR A 121 8.11 1.15 -0.45
CA TYR A 121 9.47 1.52 -0.80
C TYR A 121 10.46 0.55 -0.17
N ARG A 122 11.34 -0.04 -0.98
CA ARG A 122 12.32 -1.05 -0.52
C ARG A 122 13.77 -0.70 -0.83
N GLY A 123 14.01 0.54 -1.27
CA GLY A 123 15.32 0.95 -1.76
C GLY A 123 15.67 0.35 -3.13
N TYR A 124 16.77 0.79 -3.69
CA TYR A 124 17.24 0.37 -5.00
C TYR A 124 17.95 -0.99 -4.95
N VAL A 125 17.52 -1.90 -5.82
CA VAL A 125 18.19 -3.17 -6.09
C VAL A 125 18.47 -3.25 -7.60
N PRO A 126 19.73 -3.44 -8.02
CA PRO A 126 20.09 -3.57 -9.43
C PRO A 126 19.42 -4.76 -10.11
N GLY A 127 19.24 -4.68 -11.42
CA GLY A 127 18.72 -5.80 -12.24
C GLY A 127 17.30 -5.61 -12.75
N ASN A 128 16.71 -4.42 -12.57
CA ASN A 128 15.42 -4.03 -13.14
C ASN A 128 15.62 -3.06 -14.32
N ASP A 129 16.40 -3.49 -15.33
CA ASP A 129 16.89 -2.62 -16.42
C ASP A 129 15.78 -1.92 -17.21
N ARG A 130 14.65 -2.62 -17.42
CA ARG A 130 13.50 -2.05 -18.14
C ARG A 130 12.75 -1.02 -17.31
N THR A 131 12.61 -1.27 -16.03
CA THR A 131 12.01 -0.34 -15.08
C THR A 131 12.89 0.91 -14.91
N GLU A 132 14.19 0.75 -14.76
CA GLU A 132 15.14 1.85 -14.72
C GLU A 132 15.08 2.70 -16.01
N ARG A 133 14.99 2.03 -17.16
CA ARG A 133 14.80 2.68 -18.45
C ARG A 133 13.48 3.46 -18.50
N ALA A 134 12.38 2.86 -18.03
CA ALA A 134 11.06 3.50 -18.01
C ALA A 134 11.06 4.78 -17.15
N ILE A 135 11.65 4.72 -15.95
CA ILE A 135 11.81 5.86 -15.06
C ILE A 135 12.63 6.97 -15.74
N ARG A 136 13.77 6.62 -16.32
CA ARG A 136 14.65 7.57 -17.00
C ARG A 136 13.98 8.23 -18.21
N GLU A 137 13.28 7.45 -19.05
CA GLU A 137 12.60 7.97 -20.26
C GLU A 137 11.38 8.83 -19.94
N THR A 138 10.84 8.72 -18.73
CA THR A 138 9.71 9.53 -18.23
C THR A 138 10.13 10.56 -17.17
N ARG A 139 11.44 10.82 -17.00
CA ARG A 139 11.94 11.72 -15.98
C ARG A 139 11.23 13.07 -16.01
N GLY A 140 10.73 13.51 -14.84
CA GLY A 140 10.02 14.78 -14.67
C GLY A 140 8.61 14.83 -15.26
N VAL A 141 8.12 13.75 -15.87
CA VAL A 141 6.75 13.69 -16.40
C VAL A 141 5.78 13.33 -15.27
N CYS A 142 4.76 14.17 -15.07
CA CYS A 142 3.70 13.98 -14.08
C CYS A 142 2.32 14.21 -14.71
N GLY A 143 1.30 13.64 -14.08
CA GLY A 143 -0.09 13.91 -14.40
C GLY A 143 -0.57 15.21 -13.75
N PHE A 144 -1.26 16.05 -14.52
CA PHE A 144 -1.87 17.29 -14.03
C PHE A 144 -3.35 17.36 -14.39
N TYR A 145 -4.13 17.91 -13.48
CA TYR A 145 -5.51 18.29 -13.71
C TYR A 145 -5.76 19.68 -13.17
N ARG A 146 -6.26 20.59 -14.01
CA ARG A 146 -6.50 22.01 -13.65
C ARG A 146 -5.31 22.65 -12.93
N ASP A 147 -4.13 22.49 -13.50
CA ASP A 147 -2.85 23.04 -13.01
C ASP A 147 -2.37 22.51 -11.64
N GLN A 148 -2.97 21.43 -11.16
CA GLN A 148 -2.54 20.72 -9.96
C GLN A 148 -2.09 19.30 -10.31
N LEU A 149 -1.17 18.74 -9.51
CA LEU A 149 -0.79 17.34 -9.64
C LEU A 149 -2.03 16.46 -9.44
N ALA A 150 -2.28 15.54 -10.36
CA ALA A 150 -3.37 14.60 -10.26
C ALA A 150 -3.12 13.57 -9.15
N GLN A 151 -4.14 13.15 -8.45
CA GLN A 151 -4.03 11.98 -7.57
C GLN A 151 -4.05 10.73 -8.46
N CYS A 152 -2.97 9.98 -8.45
CA CYS A 152 -2.83 8.79 -9.29
C CYS A 152 -2.91 7.54 -8.42
N TYR A 153 -4.12 7.09 -8.13
CA TYR A 153 -4.33 5.79 -7.48
C TYR A 153 -4.10 4.66 -8.50
N TYR A 154 -3.54 3.54 -8.05
CA TYR A 154 -3.36 2.35 -8.86
C TYR A 154 -3.54 1.08 -8.03
N SER A 155 -3.88 -0.01 -8.69
CA SER A 155 -4.11 -1.30 -8.06
C SER A 155 -3.66 -2.43 -9.00
N ALA A 156 -3.44 -3.61 -8.45
CA ALA A 156 -3.05 -4.78 -9.23
C ALA A 156 -4.17 -5.30 -10.13
N SER A 157 -5.43 -5.08 -9.76
CA SER A 157 -6.61 -5.50 -10.50
C SER A 157 -7.78 -4.59 -10.13
N ASN A 158 -8.61 -4.26 -11.12
CA ASN A 158 -9.84 -3.50 -10.95
C ASN A 158 -11.11 -4.38 -11.08
N GLY A 159 -10.94 -5.70 -11.24
CA GLY A 159 -12.06 -6.64 -11.37
C GLY A 159 -12.82 -6.54 -12.69
N GLY A 160 -12.30 -5.82 -13.68
CA GLY A 160 -12.87 -5.65 -15.02
C GLY A 160 -13.67 -4.38 -15.25
N GLN A 161 -13.63 -3.45 -14.29
CA GLN A 161 -14.24 -2.14 -14.42
C GLN A 161 -13.52 -1.14 -13.52
N THR A 162 -13.24 0.06 -14.01
CA THR A 162 -12.72 1.13 -13.18
C THR A 162 -13.81 1.73 -12.28
N GLU A 163 -13.42 2.35 -11.16
CA GLU A 163 -14.36 2.97 -10.24
C GLU A 163 -14.03 4.46 -10.06
N LEU A 164 -15.03 5.24 -9.66
CA LEU A 164 -14.85 6.64 -9.32
C LEU A 164 -14.32 6.75 -7.88
N VAL A 165 -13.44 7.73 -7.66
CA VAL A 165 -12.82 7.94 -6.34
C VAL A 165 -13.85 8.21 -5.25
N GLU A 166 -14.84 9.04 -5.53
CA GLU A 166 -15.92 9.43 -4.61
C GLU A 166 -16.85 8.28 -4.23
N THR A 167 -16.87 7.21 -5.03
CA THR A 167 -17.61 5.98 -4.68
C THR A 167 -16.85 5.15 -3.63
N VAL A 168 -15.51 5.20 -3.67
CA VAL A 168 -14.64 4.43 -2.77
C VAL A 168 -14.36 5.21 -1.48
N TRP A 169 -14.02 6.49 -1.62
CA TRP A 169 -13.72 7.37 -0.50
C TRP A 169 -14.56 8.65 -0.57
N PRO A 170 -15.40 8.92 0.44
CA PRO A 170 -16.12 10.19 0.53
C PRO A 170 -15.13 11.36 0.51
N THR A 171 -15.30 12.29 -0.43
CA THR A 171 -14.40 13.41 -0.61
C THR A 171 -15.13 14.58 -1.28
N ASP A 172 -14.72 15.79 -0.95
CA ASP A 172 -15.18 17.02 -1.62
C ASP A 172 -14.18 17.48 -2.71
N GLU A 173 -13.11 16.74 -2.93
CA GLU A 173 -12.11 17.02 -3.97
C GLU A 173 -12.64 16.65 -5.36
N ASP A 174 -12.31 17.48 -6.37
CA ASP A 174 -12.69 17.25 -7.76
C ASP A 174 -11.76 16.22 -8.44
N PHE A 175 -12.27 15.03 -8.61
CA PHE A 175 -11.61 13.93 -9.34
C PHE A 175 -12.16 13.73 -10.77
N GLY A 176 -12.67 14.78 -11.41
CA GLY A 176 -13.29 14.70 -12.74
C GLY A 176 -12.40 14.18 -13.88
N TYR A 177 -11.17 13.79 -13.59
CA TYR A 177 -10.26 13.10 -14.51
C TYR A 177 -10.28 11.57 -14.36
N TYR A 178 -10.92 11.04 -13.32
CA TYR A 178 -11.20 9.61 -13.25
C TYR A 178 -12.41 9.27 -14.10
N ALA A 179 -12.30 8.17 -14.82
CA ALA A 179 -13.37 7.68 -15.67
C ALA A 179 -13.86 6.31 -15.18
N PHE A 180 -15.16 6.19 -15.09
CA PHE A 180 -15.82 4.91 -14.95
C PHE A 180 -15.86 4.22 -16.32
N GLY A 181 -15.47 2.96 -16.39
CA GLY A 181 -15.45 2.22 -17.64
C GLY A 181 -15.07 0.76 -17.50
N ASP A 182 -15.48 -0.03 -18.48
CA ASP A 182 -15.15 -1.46 -18.56
C ASP A 182 -13.67 -1.66 -18.89
N ASP A 183 -13.03 -2.60 -18.19
CA ASP A 183 -11.70 -3.12 -18.46
C ASP A 183 -11.74 -4.64 -18.73
N PRO A 184 -12.01 -5.05 -19.96
CA PRO A 184 -12.07 -6.46 -20.30
C PRO A 184 -10.72 -7.16 -20.23
N TYR A 185 -9.61 -6.42 -20.21
CA TYR A 185 -8.25 -6.99 -20.17
C TYR A 185 -7.92 -7.57 -18.81
N ASP A 186 -8.38 -6.92 -17.74
CA ASP A 186 -8.18 -7.44 -16.39
C ASP A 186 -8.91 -8.79 -16.19
N VAL A 187 -10.16 -8.89 -16.63
CA VAL A 187 -10.93 -10.15 -16.55
C VAL A 187 -10.31 -11.23 -17.43
N ALA A 188 -9.73 -10.87 -18.58
CA ALA A 188 -9.07 -11.81 -19.50
C ALA A 188 -7.66 -12.21 -19.04
N ASN A 189 -7.08 -11.52 -18.04
CA ASN A 189 -5.75 -11.81 -17.55
C ASN A 189 -5.77 -13.12 -16.73
N PRO A 190 -5.01 -14.17 -17.12
CA PRO A 190 -4.98 -15.44 -16.40
C PRO A 190 -4.38 -15.32 -14.99
N ASP A 191 -3.61 -14.26 -14.73
CA ASP A 191 -3.00 -14.00 -13.43
C ASP A 191 -3.93 -13.20 -12.50
N SER A 192 -5.07 -12.72 -12.99
CA SER A 192 -6.08 -12.06 -12.16
C SER A 192 -6.70 -13.05 -11.17
N VAL A 193 -6.65 -12.69 -9.89
CA VAL A 193 -7.07 -13.59 -8.82
C VAL A 193 -8.57 -13.52 -8.63
N VAL A 194 -9.29 -14.50 -9.18
CA VAL A 194 -10.69 -14.75 -8.80
C VAL A 194 -10.70 -15.57 -7.52
N ARG A 195 -11.22 -15.00 -6.45
CA ARG A 195 -11.42 -15.72 -5.17
C ARG A 195 -12.83 -16.20 -5.08
N THR A 196 -13.02 -17.52 -4.96
CA THR A 196 -14.30 -18.16 -4.72
C THR A 196 -14.36 -18.60 -3.26
N PHE A 197 -15.43 -18.23 -2.59
CA PHE A 197 -15.72 -18.68 -1.24
C PHE A 197 -17.00 -19.52 -1.25
N GLU A 198 -16.89 -20.73 -0.75
CA GLU A 198 -18.05 -21.61 -0.58
C GLU A 198 -18.54 -21.54 0.87
N MET A 199 -19.82 -21.30 1.03
CA MET A 199 -20.49 -21.27 2.33
C MET A 199 -21.66 -22.26 2.31
N LYS A 200 -21.77 -23.06 3.36
CA LYS A 200 -22.87 -24.01 3.49
C LYS A 200 -24.11 -23.32 4.05
N LYS A 201 -25.28 -23.78 3.60
CA LYS A 201 -26.55 -23.35 4.18
C LYS A 201 -26.72 -23.85 5.61
N ALA A 202 -26.08 -24.96 5.95
CA ALA A 202 -26.02 -25.49 7.30
C ALA A 202 -24.66 -26.21 7.51
N TYR A 203 -24.08 -26.03 8.68
CA TYR A 203 -22.88 -26.74 9.14
C TYR A 203 -23.30 -27.78 10.20
N GLY A 204 -22.75 -28.99 10.10
CA GLY A 204 -22.98 -30.03 11.11
C GLY A 204 -22.23 -29.74 12.43
N GLU A 205 -22.50 -30.51 13.47
CA GLU A 205 -21.91 -30.29 14.80
C GLU A 205 -20.38 -30.36 14.82
N GLU A 206 -19.77 -31.17 13.95
CA GLU A 206 -18.32 -31.35 13.82
C GLU A 206 -17.71 -30.48 12.70
N GLU A 207 -18.54 -29.74 11.96
CA GLU A 207 -18.08 -28.90 10.86
C GLU A 207 -17.81 -27.48 11.33
N THR A 208 -16.77 -26.87 10.76
CA THR A 208 -16.40 -25.49 11.05
C THR A 208 -16.55 -24.63 9.80
N ALA A 209 -17.24 -23.53 9.93
CA ALA A 209 -17.34 -22.53 8.86
C ALA A 209 -15.95 -21.97 8.50
N PRO A 210 -15.75 -21.48 7.25
CA PRO A 210 -14.47 -20.90 6.84
C PRO A 210 -13.96 -19.84 7.82
N TYR A 211 -12.66 -19.87 8.09
CA TYR A 211 -12.01 -18.93 9.02
C TYR A 211 -12.32 -17.46 8.66
N ALA A 212 -12.30 -17.12 7.36
CA ALA A 212 -12.60 -15.75 6.90
C ALA A 212 -14.00 -15.27 7.32
N LEU A 213 -15.00 -16.15 7.24
CA LEU A 213 -16.36 -15.82 7.70
C LEU A 213 -16.41 -15.64 9.21
N ARG A 214 -15.78 -16.53 9.97
CA ARG A 214 -15.77 -16.45 11.44
C ARG A 214 -15.00 -15.20 11.92
N SER A 215 -13.88 -14.87 11.27
CA SER A 215 -13.11 -13.67 11.57
C SER A 215 -13.89 -12.39 11.27
N LEU A 216 -14.62 -12.35 10.14
CA LEU A 216 -15.49 -11.23 9.80
C LEU A 216 -16.59 -11.05 10.86
N LEU A 217 -17.26 -12.13 11.27
CA LEU A 217 -18.30 -12.07 12.27
C LEU A 217 -17.76 -11.67 13.64
N ALA A 218 -16.64 -12.22 14.07
CA ALA A 218 -15.99 -11.84 15.33
C ALA A 218 -15.70 -10.33 15.36
N THR A 219 -15.22 -9.77 14.24
CA THR A 219 -14.94 -8.34 14.13
C THR A 219 -16.22 -7.49 14.10
N GLN A 220 -17.20 -7.86 13.29
CA GLN A 220 -18.44 -7.07 13.10
C GLN A 220 -19.36 -7.11 14.32
N LEU A 221 -19.32 -8.18 15.08
CA LEU A 221 -20.17 -8.38 16.27
C LEU A 221 -19.41 -8.15 17.58
N PHE A 222 -18.17 -7.68 17.51
CA PHE A 222 -17.29 -7.56 18.68
C PHE A 222 -17.96 -6.84 19.84
N ASP A 223 -18.43 -5.62 19.62
CA ASP A 223 -19.05 -4.81 20.68
C ASP A 223 -20.33 -5.43 21.24
N GLN A 224 -21.14 -6.03 20.37
CA GLN A 224 -22.42 -6.65 20.75
C GLN A 224 -22.19 -7.91 21.59
N LEU A 225 -21.26 -8.77 21.19
CA LEU A 225 -20.96 -10.01 21.89
C LEU A 225 -20.22 -9.74 23.22
N THR A 226 -19.31 -8.77 23.22
CA THR A 226 -18.60 -8.34 24.43
C THR A 226 -19.58 -7.76 25.48
N ALA A 227 -20.57 -6.97 25.05
CA ALA A 227 -21.63 -6.46 25.93
C ALA A 227 -22.48 -7.57 26.55
N LEU A 228 -22.56 -8.74 25.91
CA LEU A 228 -23.24 -9.93 26.41
C LEU A 228 -22.32 -10.84 27.24
N GLY A 229 -21.05 -10.45 27.43
CA GLY A 229 -20.08 -11.21 28.24
C GLY A 229 -19.31 -12.29 27.48
N TYR A 230 -19.33 -12.27 26.15
CA TYR A 230 -18.57 -13.18 25.31
C TYR A 230 -17.22 -12.56 24.90
N ASP A 231 -16.23 -13.41 24.63
CA ASP A 231 -14.95 -13.03 24.01
C ASP A 231 -14.96 -13.47 22.53
N PRO A 232 -15.34 -12.58 21.59
CA PRO A 232 -15.54 -12.93 20.19
C PRO A 232 -14.20 -13.03 19.46
N THR A 233 -13.64 -14.21 19.43
CA THR A 233 -12.51 -14.57 18.56
C THR A 233 -13.01 -15.40 17.37
N PRO A 234 -12.25 -15.49 16.27
CA PRO A 234 -12.63 -16.38 15.16
C PRO A 234 -12.78 -17.85 15.57
N GLU A 235 -12.09 -18.26 16.64
CA GLU A 235 -12.17 -19.62 17.21
C GLU A 235 -13.41 -19.84 18.05
N SER A 236 -13.88 -18.80 18.74
CA SER A 236 -15.08 -18.88 19.62
C SER A 236 -16.40 -18.71 18.87
N VAL A 237 -16.36 -18.07 17.69
CA VAL A 237 -17.58 -17.89 16.87
C VAL A 237 -17.92 -19.17 16.13
N ARG A 238 -19.04 -19.79 16.50
CA ARG A 238 -19.65 -20.88 15.76
C ARG A 238 -20.66 -20.34 14.78
N VAL A 239 -20.66 -20.86 13.57
CA VAL A 239 -21.65 -20.55 12.52
C VAL A 239 -22.44 -21.80 12.21
N ASP A 240 -23.73 -21.75 12.39
CA ASP A 240 -24.63 -22.88 12.10
C ASP A 240 -25.00 -22.93 10.61
N GLY A 241 -24.99 -21.81 9.92
CA GLY A 241 -25.23 -21.78 8.48
C GLY A 241 -25.41 -20.38 7.90
N VAL A 242 -25.43 -20.30 6.57
CA VAL A 242 -25.70 -19.07 5.82
C VAL A 242 -26.98 -19.25 5.01
N SER A 243 -28.04 -18.63 5.45
CA SER A 243 -29.38 -18.83 4.87
C SER A 243 -29.67 -17.97 3.65
N ALA A 244 -29.05 -16.80 3.55
CA ALA A 244 -29.17 -15.90 2.41
C ALA A 244 -27.89 -15.11 2.15
N VAL A 245 -27.65 -14.84 0.88
CA VAL A 245 -26.57 -13.97 0.39
C VAL A 245 -27.19 -13.03 -0.64
N SER A 246 -26.95 -11.74 -0.47
CA SER A 246 -27.31 -10.74 -1.47
C SER A 246 -26.24 -9.69 -1.61
N VAL A 247 -26.09 -9.13 -2.81
CA VAL A 247 -25.20 -8.04 -3.13
C VAL A 247 -26.02 -6.83 -3.56
N SER A 248 -25.57 -5.64 -3.18
CA SER A 248 -26.30 -4.40 -3.48
C SER A 248 -25.33 -3.21 -3.38
N GLY A 249 -25.85 -2.01 -3.67
CA GLY A 249 -25.10 -0.77 -3.53
C GLY A 249 -24.28 -0.42 -4.76
N ALA A 250 -24.70 -0.85 -5.96
CA ALA A 250 -24.15 -0.32 -7.20
C ALA A 250 -24.37 1.19 -7.25
N ALA A 251 -23.34 1.94 -7.66
CA ALA A 251 -23.42 3.40 -7.78
C ALA A 251 -24.30 3.84 -8.96
N SER A 252 -24.41 2.99 -10.00
CA SER A 252 -25.29 3.16 -11.15
C SER A 252 -25.74 1.82 -11.70
N GLU A 253 -26.68 1.81 -12.66
CA GLU A 253 -27.14 0.56 -13.32
C GLU A 253 -26.01 -0.14 -14.08
N ASP A 254 -25.04 0.62 -14.59
CA ASP A 254 -23.90 0.09 -15.35
C ASP A 254 -22.74 -0.34 -14.45
N ASN A 255 -22.77 -0.01 -13.16
CA ASN A 255 -21.73 -0.35 -12.21
C ASN A 255 -21.80 -1.81 -11.80
N LYS A 256 -20.77 -2.59 -12.13
CA LYS A 256 -20.63 -4.00 -11.78
C LYS A 256 -20.14 -4.23 -10.34
N TYR A 257 -19.57 -3.20 -9.72
CA TYR A 257 -19.14 -3.27 -8.33
C TYR A 257 -20.32 -3.14 -7.38
N MET A 258 -20.38 -4.07 -6.47
CA MET A 258 -21.36 -4.05 -5.38
C MET A 258 -20.63 -3.65 -4.10
N THR A 259 -21.05 -2.57 -3.50
CA THR A 259 -20.41 -2.01 -2.28
C THR A 259 -20.90 -2.67 -1.00
N ARG A 260 -21.96 -3.48 -1.09
CA ARG A 260 -22.53 -4.15 0.06
C ARG A 260 -22.79 -5.64 -0.20
N LEU A 261 -22.16 -6.47 0.61
CA LEU A 261 -22.48 -7.89 0.73
C LEU A 261 -23.32 -8.07 2.01
N THR A 262 -24.54 -8.60 1.86
CA THR A 262 -25.41 -8.94 3.00
C THR A 262 -25.47 -10.44 3.15
N LEU A 263 -25.13 -10.93 4.32
CA LEU A 263 -25.22 -12.32 4.71
C LEU A 263 -26.25 -12.46 5.83
N THR A 264 -27.16 -13.42 5.70
CA THR A 264 -27.99 -13.85 6.83
C THR A 264 -27.40 -15.12 7.40
N VAL A 265 -26.87 -15.02 8.60
CA VAL A 265 -26.06 -16.06 9.25
C VAL A 265 -26.74 -16.47 10.56
N SER A 266 -26.79 -17.77 10.83
CA SER A 266 -27.09 -18.31 12.15
C SER A 266 -25.80 -18.64 12.88
N ILE A 267 -25.65 -18.15 14.10
CA ILE A 267 -24.46 -18.30 14.95
C ILE A 267 -24.88 -18.78 16.35
#